data_b2a2864c5e787f53ba9c3fedaf505f1e
#
_entry.id   b2a2864c5e787f53ba9c3fedaf505f1e
#
_cell.length_a   1.000
_cell.length_b   1.000
_cell.length_c   1.000
_cell.angle_alpha   90.00
_cell.angle_beta   90.00
_cell.angle_gamma   90.00
#
_symmetry.space_group_name_H-M   'P 1'
#
loop_
_entity.id
_entity.type
_entity.pdbx_description
1 polymer ?
#
loop_
_entity_poly.entity_id
_entity_poly.type
_entity_poly.pdbx_seq_one_letter_code
_entity_poly.pdbx_strand_id
1 'polypeptide(L)'
;MIRSFNFIILVAFVLLLGFATNSIAQSRVINVEQGVGTLNDAIDGDTTATGERFEPENTVYVLERGGYYLTNGIISNSGWTLRIRAAEGEGDRPVIMPAVIEGGESTYPFRPRGDFYVSGLYITNQDQDGILLDRPIRASADSMRIVVDDCQIDYAAQAAFRIDNDWNKIYITNSIISNMGRMSSPANGRGIDDRGNAIDTLVMENNTFYNLTMTVLRDGGGIINYCKVNQNTIVNVGQFGIHFGEVIETHFTNNLLINPGFLGQTSDETRSSIIVSALGEDLVNEGVQQIVDIDYNNFYIAPELLAAHPDTVNNVPLFDSTTTALMEQNSTGANNIEEALEFTSWPSLPTDVITSYYDISVPVEEKTDMDDGDGGPRPGQGVPVQLPFDFSYPTSAASYTAGSEGQPLGDLNWFSGATDVDDVETLPVSFELYNNYPNPFNPTTAIKYSLPEQANVQLTIYNSLGQEVATLINTTQNAGTYTFTWNGKNSAGAQVSSGVYLYRLKAGNFVATRKMIMLK
;
A
#
# COMPACT_ATOMS: atom_id res chain seq x y z
N MET A 1 -85.19 3.52 39.76
CA MET A 1 -84.76 4.37 38.62
C MET A 1 -83.29 4.71 38.80
N ILE A 2 -82.39 3.87 38.43
CA ILE A 2 -80.94 4.17 38.33
C ILE A 2 -80.43 3.39 37.18
N ARG A 3 -79.98 4.09 36.11
CA ARG A 3 -79.39 3.52 34.89
C ARG A 3 -77.91 3.21 35.17
N SER A 4 -77.53 1.97 34.97
CA SER A 4 -76.13 1.51 34.94
C SER A 4 -75.48 1.90 33.61
N PHE A 5 -74.37 2.65 33.69
CA PHE A 5 -73.48 2.92 32.59
C PHE A 5 -72.42 1.82 32.54
N ASN A 6 -72.43 1.02 31.49
CA ASN A 6 -71.36 0.09 31.20
C ASN A 6 -70.18 0.85 30.58
N PHE A 7 -69.04 0.87 31.24
CA PHE A 7 -67.79 1.36 30.72
C PHE A 7 -67.07 0.19 30.02
N ILE A 8 -67.02 0.24 28.70
CA ILE A 8 -66.20 -0.69 27.90
C ILE A 8 -64.79 -0.14 27.93
N ILE A 9 -63.90 -0.80 28.66
CA ILE A 9 -62.42 -0.54 28.61
C ILE A 9 -61.89 -1.21 27.33
N LEU A 10 -61.59 -0.40 26.32
CA LEU A 10 -60.86 -0.82 25.16
C LEU A 10 -59.36 -0.91 25.50
N VAL A 11 -58.85 -2.11 25.78
CA VAL A 11 -57.42 -2.34 25.98
C VAL A 11 -56.79 -2.33 24.59
N ALA A 12 -56.16 -1.22 24.22
CA ALA A 12 -55.32 -1.14 23.04
C ALA A 12 -54.00 -1.90 23.35
N PHE A 13 -53.89 -3.10 22.80
CA PHE A 13 -52.64 -3.82 22.73
C PHE A 13 -51.73 -3.07 21.74
N VAL A 14 -50.88 -2.21 22.24
CA VAL A 14 -49.75 -1.69 21.43
C VAL A 14 -48.76 -2.81 21.29
N LEU A 15 -48.80 -3.52 20.16
CA LEU A 15 -47.76 -4.36 19.68
C LEU A 15 -46.55 -3.44 19.41
N LEU A 16 -45.62 -3.34 20.34
CA LEU A 16 -44.26 -2.89 20.10
C LEU A 16 -43.61 -3.96 19.24
N LEU A 17 -43.78 -3.85 17.95
CA LEU A 17 -42.85 -4.44 16.99
C LEU A 17 -41.53 -3.72 17.22
N GLY A 18 -40.68 -4.34 17.98
CA GLY A 18 -39.27 -3.98 18.03
C GLY A 18 -38.72 -4.16 16.64
N PHE A 19 -38.71 -3.09 15.86
CA PHE A 19 -37.78 -2.97 14.75
C PHE A 19 -36.40 -3.01 15.39
N ALA A 20 -35.75 -4.17 15.35
CA ALA A 20 -34.32 -4.20 15.46
C ALA A 20 -33.84 -3.32 14.29
N THR A 21 -33.52 -2.08 14.60
CA THR A 21 -32.74 -1.25 13.72
C THR A 21 -31.40 -1.97 13.62
N ASN A 22 -31.23 -2.80 12.59
CA ASN A 22 -29.91 -3.19 12.17
C ASN A 22 -29.19 -1.87 11.91
N SER A 23 -28.40 -1.44 12.86
CA SER A 23 -27.53 -0.28 12.71
C SER A 23 -26.65 -0.62 11.51
N ILE A 24 -26.78 0.18 10.48
CA ILE A 24 -25.86 0.19 9.34
C ILE A 24 -24.49 0.34 9.97
N ALA A 25 -23.63 -0.66 9.84
CA ALA A 25 -22.27 -0.57 10.32
C ALA A 25 -21.54 0.42 9.38
N GLN A 26 -21.69 1.70 9.66
CA GLN A 26 -20.81 2.73 9.15
C GLN A 26 -19.49 2.51 9.87
N SER A 27 -18.36 2.57 9.16
CA SER A 27 -17.04 2.48 9.79
C SER A 27 -17.00 3.43 10.98
N ARG A 28 -16.70 2.89 12.15
CA ARG A 28 -16.56 3.69 13.36
C ARG A 28 -15.29 4.52 13.23
N VAL A 29 -15.42 5.82 13.17
CA VAL A 29 -14.30 6.75 13.01
C VAL A 29 -13.90 7.29 14.37
N ILE A 30 -12.62 7.17 14.70
CA ILE A 30 -11.98 7.79 15.86
C ILE A 30 -10.98 8.83 15.33
N ASN A 31 -11.27 10.10 15.52
CA ASN A 31 -10.31 11.16 15.24
C ASN A 31 -9.30 11.22 16.39
N VAL A 32 -8.03 11.08 16.06
CA VAL A 32 -6.94 11.06 17.04
C VAL A 32 -6.27 12.43 17.06
N GLU A 33 -6.13 13.02 18.23
CA GLU A 33 -5.38 14.27 18.42
C GLU A 33 -3.88 14.01 18.28
N GLN A 34 -3.13 14.96 17.69
CA GLN A 34 -1.69 14.85 17.60
C GLN A 34 -1.02 14.89 18.99
N GLY A 35 0.13 14.25 19.14
CA GLY A 35 0.89 14.28 20.38
C GLY A 35 1.70 13.02 20.66
N VAL A 36 2.33 12.99 21.83
CA VAL A 36 3.10 11.83 22.30
C VAL A 36 2.16 10.80 22.90
N GLY A 37 2.18 9.57 22.40
CA GLY A 37 1.36 8.45 22.89
C GLY A 37 -0.13 8.54 22.56
N THR A 38 -0.61 9.64 21.97
CA THR A 38 -2.04 9.82 21.70
C THR A 38 -2.63 8.75 20.78
N LEU A 39 -1.87 8.33 19.76
CA LEU A 39 -2.26 7.23 18.88
C LEU A 39 -2.27 5.89 19.63
N ASN A 40 -1.26 5.62 20.46
CA ASN A 40 -1.22 4.43 21.32
C ASN A 40 -2.45 4.40 22.25
N ASP A 41 -2.72 5.51 22.96
CA ASP A 41 -3.83 5.61 23.90
C ASP A 41 -5.19 5.46 23.21
N ALA A 42 -5.36 6.06 22.03
CA ALA A 42 -6.60 5.92 21.24
C ALA A 42 -6.86 4.48 20.81
N ILE A 43 -5.78 3.76 20.38
CA ILE A 43 -5.89 2.37 19.96
C ILE A 43 -6.08 1.47 21.19
N ASP A 44 -5.26 1.59 22.24
CA ASP A 44 -5.32 0.74 23.43
C ASP A 44 -6.60 0.95 24.23
N GLY A 45 -7.07 2.20 24.31
CA GLY A 45 -8.30 2.58 25.00
C GLY A 45 -9.60 2.19 24.29
N ASP A 46 -9.54 1.76 23.02
CA ASP A 46 -10.73 1.37 22.25
C ASP A 46 -11.22 -0.04 22.61
N THR A 47 -11.57 -0.20 23.89
CA THR A 47 -12.02 -1.47 24.45
C THR A 47 -13.22 -1.29 25.35
N THR A 48 -14.06 -2.33 25.45
CA THR A 48 -15.17 -2.40 26.40
C THR A 48 -14.64 -2.53 27.83
N ALA A 49 -15.52 -2.40 28.81
CA ALA A 49 -15.19 -2.65 30.22
C ALA A 49 -14.68 -4.08 30.49
N THR A 50 -14.92 -5.02 29.58
CA THR A 50 -14.43 -6.42 29.62
C THR A 50 -13.12 -6.61 28.89
N GLY A 51 -12.57 -5.55 28.27
CA GLY A 51 -11.30 -5.59 27.51
C GLY A 51 -11.43 -6.07 26.06
N GLU A 52 -12.65 -6.27 25.56
CA GLU A 52 -12.90 -6.62 24.16
C GLU A 52 -12.91 -5.35 23.30
N ARG A 53 -12.46 -5.43 22.05
CA ARG A 53 -12.55 -4.32 21.09
C ARG A 53 -14.00 -3.97 20.78
N PHE A 54 -14.30 -2.67 20.64
CA PHE A 54 -15.66 -2.23 20.33
C PHE A 54 -16.13 -2.72 18.95
N GLU A 55 -15.36 -2.47 17.92
CA GLU A 55 -15.67 -2.89 16.54
C GLU A 55 -14.37 -3.34 15.86
N PRO A 56 -13.93 -4.60 16.12
CA PRO A 56 -12.61 -5.07 15.72
C PRO A 56 -12.35 -5.02 14.22
N GLU A 57 -13.40 -5.05 13.40
CA GLU A 57 -13.27 -5.08 11.95
C GLU A 57 -13.57 -3.74 11.26
N ASN A 58 -14.20 -2.78 11.95
CA ASN A 58 -14.75 -1.59 11.32
C ASN A 58 -14.27 -0.26 11.89
N THR A 59 -13.39 -0.27 12.90
CA THR A 59 -12.84 0.97 13.47
C THR A 59 -11.72 1.51 12.60
N VAL A 60 -11.77 2.80 12.29
CA VAL A 60 -10.75 3.54 11.56
C VAL A 60 -10.26 4.71 12.41
N TYR A 61 -8.95 4.74 12.67
CA TYR A 61 -8.29 5.84 13.35
C TYR A 61 -7.87 6.89 12.33
N VAL A 62 -8.37 8.11 12.46
CA VAL A 62 -8.13 9.20 11.51
C VAL A 62 -7.21 10.23 12.14
N LEU A 63 -6.10 10.49 11.46
CA LEU A 63 -5.05 11.42 11.88
C LEU A 63 -5.19 12.75 11.15
N GLU A 64 -5.07 13.85 11.86
CA GLU A 64 -5.12 15.20 11.30
C GLU A 64 -3.92 15.45 10.38
N ARG A 65 -4.14 16.02 9.21
CA ARG A 65 -3.07 16.38 8.28
C ARG A 65 -2.12 17.40 8.90
N GLY A 66 -0.81 17.21 8.67
CA GLY A 66 0.25 18.02 9.26
C GLY A 66 0.51 17.74 10.75
N GLY A 67 -0.26 16.83 11.38
CA GLY A 67 -0.10 16.43 12.77
C GLY A 67 1.09 15.51 12.99
N TYR A 68 1.69 15.56 14.20
CA TYR A 68 2.76 14.66 14.64
C TYR A 68 2.27 13.70 15.71
N TYR A 69 2.44 12.40 15.47
CA TYR A 69 2.02 11.30 16.33
C TYR A 69 3.24 10.50 16.76
N LEU A 70 3.74 10.80 17.94
CA LEU A 70 4.93 10.18 18.49
C LEU A 70 4.53 8.93 19.28
N THR A 71 4.96 7.76 18.82
CA THR A 71 4.62 6.50 19.49
C THR A 71 5.49 6.29 20.72
N ASN A 72 4.87 6.10 21.86
CA ASN A 72 5.55 5.83 23.14
C ASN A 72 5.65 4.34 23.47
N GLY A 73 5.37 3.49 22.50
CA GLY A 73 5.44 2.04 22.56
C GLY A 73 5.01 1.42 21.22
N ILE A 74 5.14 0.11 21.12
CA ILE A 74 4.78 -0.62 19.90
C ILE A 74 3.27 -0.74 19.80
N ILE A 75 2.69 -0.23 18.71
CA ILE A 75 1.29 -0.44 18.37
C ILE A 75 1.13 -1.83 17.76
N SER A 76 0.26 -2.66 18.35
CA SER A 76 0.01 -4.03 17.91
C SER A 76 -1.48 -4.35 17.93
N ASN A 77 -1.92 -5.14 16.95
CA ASN A 77 -3.28 -5.67 16.87
C ASN A 77 -3.20 -7.21 16.84
N SER A 78 -3.83 -7.87 17.76
CA SER A 78 -3.83 -9.34 17.81
C SER A 78 -5.22 -9.89 17.54
N GLY A 79 -5.41 -10.49 16.36
CA GLY A 79 -6.69 -11.10 15.97
C GLY A 79 -7.81 -10.11 15.62
N TRP A 80 -7.47 -8.84 15.31
CA TRP A 80 -8.40 -7.82 14.85
C TRP A 80 -7.74 -6.92 13.79
N THR A 81 -8.53 -6.17 13.05
CA THR A 81 -8.05 -5.34 11.95
C THR A 81 -7.70 -3.93 12.42
N LEU A 82 -6.46 -3.50 12.24
CA LEU A 82 -6.02 -2.12 12.54
C LEU A 82 -6.05 -1.28 11.27
N ARG A 83 -6.82 -0.20 11.29
CA ARG A 83 -6.93 0.77 10.18
C ARG A 83 -6.57 2.17 10.65
N ILE A 84 -5.58 2.78 10.01
CA ILE A 84 -5.15 4.15 10.31
C ILE A 84 -5.07 4.92 8.99
N ARG A 85 -5.66 6.09 8.92
CA ARG A 85 -5.55 6.93 7.73
C ARG A 85 -5.43 8.42 8.06
N ALA A 86 -4.94 9.17 7.10
CA ALA A 86 -5.03 10.62 7.15
C ALA A 86 -6.50 11.09 7.06
N ALA A 87 -6.78 12.25 7.63
CA ALA A 87 -8.02 12.97 7.37
C ALA A 87 -8.12 13.33 5.88
N GLU A 88 -9.36 13.40 5.37
CA GLU A 88 -9.62 13.85 4.01
C GLU A 88 -9.26 15.35 3.85
N GLY A 89 -8.89 15.75 2.64
CA GLY A 89 -8.56 17.12 2.30
C GLY A 89 -7.10 17.31 1.91
N GLU A 90 -6.73 18.56 1.70
CA GLU A 90 -5.38 18.98 1.34
C GLU A 90 -4.50 19.18 2.58
N GLY A 91 -3.20 19.20 2.41
CA GLY A 91 -2.19 19.44 3.44
C GLY A 91 -1.24 18.26 3.61
N ASP A 92 -0.18 18.47 4.39
CA ASP A 92 0.87 17.49 4.60
C ASP A 92 0.35 16.19 5.23
N ARG A 93 1.00 15.07 4.91
CA ARG A 93 0.69 13.79 5.57
C ARG A 93 0.94 13.89 7.07
N PRO A 94 0.06 13.30 7.91
CA PRO A 94 0.36 13.15 9.34
C PRO A 94 1.60 12.27 9.53
N VAL A 95 2.48 12.69 10.43
CA VAL A 95 3.76 12.02 10.70
C VAL A 95 3.59 11.07 11.88
N ILE A 96 3.94 9.80 11.68
CA ILE A 96 4.09 8.81 12.75
C ILE A 96 5.59 8.52 12.92
N MET A 97 6.10 8.71 14.13
CA MET A 97 7.50 8.52 14.45
C MET A 97 7.69 7.99 15.88
N PRO A 98 8.80 7.30 16.17
CA PRO A 98 9.12 6.90 17.54
C PRO A 98 9.36 8.10 18.44
N ALA A 99 8.82 8.06 19.67
CA ALA A 99 9.17 9.03 20.70
C ALA A 99 10.51 8.67 21.37
N VAL A 100 11.28 9.69 21.75
CA VAL A 100 12.38 9.52 22.68
C VAL A 100 11.79 9.35 24.08
N ILE A 101 12.06 8.21 24.72
CA ILE A 101 11.55 7.86 26.05
C ILE A 101 12.64 8.10 27.07
N GLU A 102 12.41 8.96 28.06
CA GLU A 102 13.38 9.25 29.14
C GLU A 102 13.73 7.97 29.92
N GLY A 103 15.00 7.57 29.86
CA GLY A 103 15.50 6.36 30.53
C GLY A 103 15.10 5.03 29.88
N GLY A 104 14.47 5.07 28.69
CA GLY A 104 14.11 3.92 27.88
C GLY A 104 14.76 3.94 26.51
N GLU A 105 14.58 2.86 25.75
CA GLU A 105 14.96 2.81 24.33
C GLU A 105 13.75 3.16 23.48
N SER A 106 13.94 4.00 22.47
CA SER A 106 12.94 4.24 21.43
C SER A 106 12.58 2.94 20.72
N THR A 107 11.31 2.71 20.43
CA THR A 107 10.84 1.49 19.79
C THR A 107 10.17 1.80 18.46
N TYR A 108 10.25 0.86 17.52
CA TYR A 108 9.56 1.00 16.23
C TYR A 108 8.04 1.08 16.39
N PRO A 109 7.34 1.84 15.51
CA PRO A 109 5.90 2.13 15.69
C PRO A 109 4.98 0.91 15.64
N PHE A 110 5.16 -0.01 14.67
CA PHE A 110 4.13 -1.00 14.38
C PHE A 110 4.61 -2.45 14.43
N ARG A 111 3.86 -3.28 15.15
CA ARG A 111 3.99 -4.74 15.13
C ARG A 111 2.63 -5.39 14.90
N PRO A 112 2.10 -5.34 13.67
CA PRO A 112 0.82 -5.98 13.38
C PRO A 112 0.88 -7.50 13.58
N ARG A 113 -0.21 -8.03 14.19
CA ARG A 113 -0.50 -9.45 14.41
C ARG A 113 -1.93 -9.81 14.00
N GLY A 114 -2.49 -9.06 13.12
CA GLY A 114 -3.77 -9.15 12.44
C GLY A 114 -3.73 -8.22 11.26
N ASP A 115 -4.79 -8.14 10.50
CA ASP A 115 -4.86 -7.31 9.30
C ASP A 115 -4.50 -5.85 9.59
N PHE A 116 -3.71 -5.27 8.70
CA PHE A 116 -3.11 -3.95 8.90
C PHE A 116 -3.28 -3.09 7.65
N TYR A 117 -3.93 -1.94 7.81
CA TYR A 117 -4.23 -1.00 6.73
C TYR A 117 -3.80 0.41 7.12
N VAL A 118 -2.95 1.03 6.31
CA VAL A 118 -2.51 2.41 6.49
C VAL A 118 -2.63 3.18 5.18
N SER A 119 -3.09 4.43 5.24
CA SER A 119 -3.26 5.27 4.05
C SER A 119 -3.03 6.75 4.33
N GLY A 120 -2.34 7.42 3.41
CA GLY A 120 -2.09 8.86 3.44
C GLY A 120 -1.11 9.32 4.51
N LEU A 121 -0.26 8.45 5.04
CA LEU A 121 0.60 8.70 6.19
C LEU A 121 2.07 8.90 5.79
N TYR A 122 2.78 9.68 6.61
CA TYR A 122 4.24 9.65 6.65
C TYR A 122 4.68 8.83 7.87
N ILE A 123 5.41 7.76 7.64
CA ILE A 123 5.88 6.85 8.69
C ILE A 123 7.40 6.83 8.66
N THR A 124 8.05 7.26 9.72
CA THR A 124 9.50 7.21 9.83
C THR A 124 9.93 6.36 11.02
N ASN A 125 11.11 5.74 10.90
CA ASN A 125 11.75 5.05 12.01
C ASN A 125 12.99 5.81 12.51
N GLN A 126 13.04 7.09 12.26
CA GLN A 126 13.95 8.04 12.88
C GLN A 126 13.23 8.68 14.07
N ASP A 127 13.84 8.69 15.25
CA ASP A 127 13.30 9.36 16.41
C ASP A 127 13.55 10.88 16.39
N GLN A 128 13.06 11.58 17.41
CA GLN A 128 13.17 13.05 17.51
C GLN A 128 14.62 13.57 17.58
N ASP A 129 15.56 12.72 18.01
CA ASP A 129 16.98 13.05 18.09
C ASP A 129 17.74 12.70 16.81
N GLY A 130 17.03 12.15 15.81
CA GLY A 130 17.59 11.75 14.52
C GLY A 130 18.23 10.35 14.54
N ILE A 131 17.97 9.55 15.56
CA ILE A 131 18.49 8.18 15.66
C ILE A 131 17.62 7.25 14.83
N LEU A 132 18.25 6.54 13.88
CA LEU A 132 17.57 5.53 13.08
C LEU A 132 17.39 4.24 13.87
N LEU A 133 16.17 3.77 13.94
CA LEU A 133 15.82 2.46 14.46
C LEU A 133 15.68 1.45 13.31
N ASP A 134 15.57 0.18 13.65
CA ASP A 134 15.67 -0.92 12.68
C ASP A 134 14.64 -0.87 11.55
N ARG A 135 13.36 -0.74 11.88
CA ARG A 135 12.24 -0.83 10.93
C ARG A 135 10.93 -0.29 11.51
N PRO A 136 10.11 0.44 10.75
CA PRO A 136 8.85 0.96 11.25
C PRO A 136 7.75 -0.09 11.34
N ILE A 137 7.73 -1.09 10.45
CA ILE A 137 6.67 -2.09 10.37
C ILE A 137 7.27 -3.51 10.46
N ARG A 138 6.79 -4.29 11.45
CA ARG A 138 7.19 -5.67 11.68
C ARG A 138 5.97 -6.57 11.75
N ALA A 139 5.59 -7.20 10.64
CA ALA A 139 4.50 -8.15 10.57
C ALA A 139 4.83 -9.44 11.34
N SER A 140 3.96 -9.85 12.27
CA SER A 140 4.28 -10.92 13.23
C SER A 140 3.11 -11.88 13.46
N ALA A 141 2.35 -12.21 12.40
CA ALA A 141 1.40 -13.32 12.37
C ALA A 141 1.27 -13.86 10.94
N ASP A 142 0.76 -15.08 10.82
CA ASP A 142 0.53 -15.73 9.54
C ASP A 142 -0.73 -15.20 8.85
N SER A 143 -0.74 -15.27 7.53
CA SER A 143 -1.92 -15.06 6.69
C SER A 143 -2.63 -13.71 6.89
N MET A 144 -1.89 -12.68 7.32
CA MET A 144 -2.42 -11.32 7.44
C MET A 144 -2.54 -10.67 6.07
N ARG A 145 -3.46 -9.72 5.99
CA ARG A 145 -3.51 -8.74 4.91
C ARG A 145 -2.87 -7.43 5.36
N ILE A 146 -1.85 -7.00 4.63
CA ILE A 146 -1.12 -5.76 4.88
C ILE A 146 -1.35 -4.85 3.68
N VAL A 147 -1.94 -3.70 3.90
CA VAL A 147 -2.22 -2.70 2.85
C VAL A 147 -1.59 -1.37 3.26
N VAL A 148 -0.76 -0.86 2.38
CA VAL A 148 -0.11 0.45 2.51
C VAL A 148 -0.39 1.22 1.23
N ASP A 149 -1.16 2.28 1.35
CA ASP A 149 -1.61 3.07 0.21
C ASP A 149 -1.38 4.56 0.44
N ASP A 150 -0.91 5.29 -0.58
CA ASP A 150 -0.62 6.73 -0.50
C ASP A 150 0.26 7.11 0.70
N CYS A 151 1.20 6.24 1.12
CA CYS A 151 2.08 6.48 2.24
C CYS A 151 3.48 6.88 1.80
N GLN A 152 4.18 7.60 2.69
CA GLN A 152 5.62 7.76 2.61
C GLN A 152 6.24 7.03 3.80
N ILE A 153 7.14 6.07 3.54
CA ILE A 153 7.88 5.34 4.56
C ILE A 153 9.36 5.67 4.39
N ASP A 154 9.93 6.29 5.39
CA ASP A 154 11.21 6.93 5.25
C ASP A 154 12.11 6.69 6.47
N TYR A 155 13.44 6.69 6.26
CA TYR A 155 14.44 6.57 7.30
C TYR A 155 14.32 5.36 8.23
N ALA A 156 14.87 4.22 7.84
CA ALA A 156 15.05 3.08 8.72
C ALA A 156 16.42 2.42 8.54
N ALA A 157 17.01 1.91 9.62
CA ALA A 157 18.34 1.32 9.59
C ALA A 157 18.40 -0.04 8.88
N GLN A 158 17.29 -0.77 8.75
CA GLN A 158 17.28 -2.13 8.19
C GLN A 158 16.31 -2.31 7.03
N ALA A 159 15.03 -1.96 7.21
CA ALA A 159 13.98 -2.19 6.21
C ALA A 159 12.76 -1.32 6.48
N ALA A 160 11.95 -1.04 5.45
CA ALA A 160 10.62 -0.47 5.67
C ALA A 160 9.65 -1.51 6.25
N PHE A 161 9.69 -2.74 5.72
CA PHE A 161 8.87 -3.85 6.19
C PHE A 161 9.73 -5.05 6.55
N ARG A 162 9.41 -5.68 7.66
CA ARG A 162 9.91 -7.01 8.01
C ARG A 162 8.75 -7.97 8.20
N ILE A 163 8.83 -9.11 7.53
CA ILE A 163 7.83 -10.16 7.55
C ILE A 163 8.40 -11.33 8.34
N ASP A 164 7.86 -11.61 9.55
CA ASP A 164 8.36 -12.64 10.44
C ASP A 164 7.55 -13.95 10.38
N ASN A 165 6.48 -14.00 9.58
CA ASN A 165 5.55 -15.12 9.52
C ASN A 165 5.04 -15.37 8.09
N ASP A 166 4.48 -16.58 7.86
CA ASP A 166 4.16 -17.08 6.54
C ASP A 166 2.81 -16.61 5.98
N TRP A 167 2.70 -16.70 4.66
CA TRP A 167 1.46 -16.63 3.87
C TRP A 167 0.75 -15.27 3.93
N ASN A 168 1.47 -14.21 4.20
CA ASN A 168 0.92 -12.87 4.21
C ASN A 168 0.57 -12.40 2.79
N LYS A 169 -0.47 -11.54 2.71
CA LYS A 169 -0.87 -10.82 1.50
C LYS A 169 -0.50 -9.36 1.66
N ILE A 170 0.43 -8.88 0.85
CA ILE A 170 1.06 -7.57 0.99
C ILE A 170 0.74 -6.74 -0.25
N TYR A 171 0.17 -5.57 -0.02
CA TYR A 171 -0.19 -4.61 -1.05
C TYR A 171 0.42 -3.26 -0.70
N ILE A 172 1.30 -2.77 -1.55
CA ILE A 172 1.94 -1.45 -1.41
C ILE A 172 1.62 -0.70 -2.68
N THR A 173 0.83 0.36 -2.57
CA THR A 173 0.35 1.13 -3.72
C THR A 173 0.52 2.62 -3.50
N ASN A 174 0.76 3.38 -4.57
CA ASN A 174 0.85 4.85 -4.57
C ASN A 174 1.77 5.42 -3.48
N SER A 175 2.80 4.68 -3.11
CA SER A 175 3.59 4.96 -1.92
C SER A 175 5.06 5.23 -2.26
N ILE A 176 5.74 5.93 -1.36
CA ILE A 176 7.15 6.24 -1.47
C ILE A 176 7.90 5.56 -0.33
N ILE A 177 8.96 4.85 -0.67
CA ILE A 177 9.84 4.17 0.28
C ILE A 177 11.26 4.62 0.01
N SER A 178 11.89 5.27 0.99
CA SER A 178 13.15 5.96 0.77
C SER A 178 14.09 5.91 1.96
N ASN A 179 15.37 6.22 1.71
CA ASN A 179 16.42 6.39 2.73
C ASN A 179 16.53 5.21 3.70
N MET A 180 16.59 3.97 3.13
CA MET A 180 16.67 2.73 3.89
C MET A 180 18.09 2.23 4.00
N GLY A 181 18.53 1.96 5.22
CA GLY A 181 19.83 1.36 5.53
C GLY A 181 20.92 2.38 5.84
N ARG A 182 22.12 1.86 6.11
CA ARG A 182 23.35 2.62 6.30
C ARG A 182 24.49 1.93 5.60
N MET A 183 25.44 2.67 5.08
CA MET A 183 26.62 2.12 4.42
C MET A 183 27.60 1.45 5.40
N SER A 184 27.47 1.71 6.70
CA SER A 184 28.12 0.92 7.75
C SER A 184 27.61 -0.53 7.84
N SER A 185 26.42 -0.81 7.27
CA SER A 185 25.81 -2.14 7.19
C SER A 185 25.01 -2.30 5.90
N PRO A 186 25.65 -2.31 4.72
CA PRO A 186 24.98 -2.22 3.42
C PRO A 186 24.15 -3.47 3.08
N ALA A 187 24.30 -4.57 3.82
CA ALA A 187 23.41 -5.73 3.75
C ALA A 187 22.03 -5.49 4.41
N ASN A 188 21.79 -4.30 4.97
CA ASN A 188 20.50 -3.77 5.39
C ASN A 188 20.02 -2.74 4.35
N GLY A 189 18.91 -2.05 4.61
CA GLY A 189 18.37 -1.06 3.68
C GLY A 189 17.51 -1.67 2.60
N ARG A 190 16.46 -2.34 3.04
CA ARG A 190 15.50 -3.06 2.20
C ARG A 190 14.15 -2.36 2.19
N GLY A 191 13.46 -2.42 1.08
CA GLY A 191 12.03 -2.11 1.08
C GLY A 191 11.28 -3.18 1.90
N ILE A 192 11.35 -4.44 1.47
CA ILE A 192 10.73 -5.59 2.14
C ILE A 192 11.81 -6.63 2.48
N ASP A 193 11.80 -7.12 3.72
CA ASP A 193 12.63 -8.23 4.23
C ASP A 193 11.71 -9.38 4.65
N ASP A 194 11.59 -10.41 3.82
CA ASP A 194 10.72 -11.58 4.06
C ASP A 194 11.25 -12.53 5.13
N ARG A 195 12.51 -12.45 5.48
CA ARG A 195 13.19 -13.29 6.49
C ARG A 195 13.14 -14.79 6.20
N GLY A 196 12.87 -15.21 4.99
CA GLY A 196 12.68 -16.59 4.60
C GLY A 196 11.29 -17.13 4.86
N ASN A 197 10.32 -16.26 5.09
CA ASN A 197 8.92 -16.65 5.23
C ASN A 197 8.22 -16.63 3.88
N ALA A 198 7.25 -17.51 3.71
CA ALA A 198 6.44 -17.58 2.50
C ALA A 198 5.50 -16.38 2.40
N ILE A 199 5.31 -15.88 1.19
CA ILE A 199 4.36 -14.81 0.87
C ILE A 199 3.30 -15.37 -0.08
N ASP A 200 2.02 -15.24 0.28
CA ASP A 200 0.92 -15.67 -0.59
C ASP A 200 0.74 -14.72 -1.78
N THR A 201 0.73 -13.43 -1.51
CA THR A 201 0.54 -12.39 -2.52
C THR A 201 1.38 -11.16 -2.20
N LEU A 202 2.16 -10.70 -3.17
CA LEU A 202 2.86 -9.42 -3.11
C LEU A 202 2.47 -8.57 -4.31
N VAL A 203 1.89 -7.41 -4.06
CA VAL A 203 1.56 -6.41 -5.08
C VAL A 203 2.24 -5.11 -4.73
N MET A 204 3.08 -4.62 -5.63
CA MET A 204 3.71 -3.30 -5.58
C MET A 204 3.35 -2.56 -6.86
N GLU A 205 2.47 -1.57 -6.74
CA GLU A 205 1.99 -0.80 -7.89
C GLU A 205 2.07 0.69 -7.65
N ASN A 206 2.57 1.40 -8.65
CA ASN A 206 2.56 2.86 -8.65
C ASN A 206 3.33 3.44 -7.45
N ASN A 207 4.49 2.87 -7.15
CA ASN A 207 5.33 3.31 -6.05
C ASN A 207 6.65 3.90 -6.54
N THR A 208 7.23 4.73 -5.69
CA THR A 208 8.60 5.22 -5.86
C THR A 208 9.50 4.70 -4.74
N PHE A 209 10.60 4.03 -5.10
CA PHE A 209 11.65 3.57 -4.20
C PHE A 209 12.94 4.30 -4.54
N TYR A 210 13.58 4.92 -3.55
CA TYR A 210 14.89 5.55 -3.80
C TYR A 210 15.80 5.51 -2.58
N ASN A 211 17.12 5.52 -2.82
CA ASN A 211 18.14 5.51 -1.78
C ASN A 211 18.04 4.31 -0.82
N LEU A 212 17.98 3.10 -1.37
CA LEU A 212 18.02 1.86 -0.58
C LEU A 212 19.44 1.26 -0.66
N THR A 213 20.09 0.98 0.47
CA THR A 213 21.45 0.46 0.47
C THR A 213 21.56 -0.99 -0.01
N MET A 214 20.46 -1.75 -0.01
CA MET A 214 20.47 -3.14 -0.45
C MET A 214 19.53 -3.41 -1.65
N THR A 215 18.21 -3.48 -1.42
CA THR A 215 17.25 -3.96 -2.44
C THR A 215 15.81 -3.53 -2.10
N VAL A 216 14.94 -3.48 -3.11
CA VAL A 216 13.50 -3.27 -2.89
C VAL A 216 12.86 -4.46 -2.18
N LEU A 217 13.13 -5.68 -2.62
CA LEU A 217 12.70 -6.92 -1.98
C LEU A 217 13.92 -7.80 -1.75
N ARG A 218 14.07 -8.31 -0.52
CA ARG A 218 15.07 -9.31 -0.19
C ARG A 218 14.41 -10.66 0.01
N ASP A 219 14.82 -11.61 -0.82
CA ASP A 219 14.56 -13.02 -0.57
C ASP A 219 15.42 -13.54 0.60
N GLY A 220 14.78 -14.09 1.60
CA GLY A 220 15.40 -14.81 2.71
C GLY A 220 15.32 -16.33 2.57
N GLY A 221 14.79 -16.85 1.45
CA GLY A 221 14.60 -18.28 1.17
C GLY A 221 13.16 -18.76 1.33
N GLY A 222 12.18 -17.84 1.45
CA GLY A 222 10.77 -18.17 1.39
C GLY A 222 10.24 -18.23 -0.05
N ILE A 223 9.10 -18.87 -0.24
CA ILE A 223 8.43 -18.90 -1.55
C ILE A 223 7.40 -17.78 -1.66
N ILE A 224 7.26 -17.20 -2.85
CA ILE A 224 6.19 -16.26 -3.17
C ILE A 224 5.24 -16.91 -4.18
N ASN A 225 3.95 -17.06 -3.83
CA ASN A 225 2.99 -17.66 -4.75
C ASN A 225 2.68 -16.75 -5.94
N TYR A 226 2.35 -15.47 -5.66
CA TYR A 226 2.04 -14.47 -6.67
C TYR A 226 2.74 -13.15 -6.37
N CYS A 227 3.42 -12.59 -7.36
CA CYS A 227 4.07 -11.30 -7.26
C CYS A 227 3.76 -10.41 -8.47
N LYS A 228 3.23 -9.21 -8.24
CA LYS A 228 3.03 -8.18 -9.25
C LYS A 228 3.82 -6.94 -8.86
N VAL A 229 4.73 -6.52 -9.73
CA VAL A 229 5.51 -5.29 -9.60
C VAL A 229 5.29 -4.47 -10.86
N ASN A 230 4.43 -3.47 -10.78
CA ASN A 230 3.96 -2.74 -11.95
C ASN A 230 3.97 -1.23 -11.72
N GLN A 231 4.39 -0.46 -12.71
CA GLN A 231 4.39 1.00 -12.64
C GLN A 231 5.18 1.55 -11.43
N ASN A 232 6.35 1.00 -11.12
CA ASN A 232 7.18 1.54 -10.04
C ASN A 232 8.40 2.27 -10.59
N THR A 233 8.78 3.34 -9.91
CA THR A 233 10.04 4.05 -10.11
C THR A 233 11.03 3.63 -9.02
N ILE A 234 12.15 3.02 -9.41
CA ILE A 234 13.18 2.47 -8.52
C ILE A 234 14.51 3.15 -8.86
N VAL A 235 15.06 3.93 -7.93
CA VAL A 235 16.24 4.77 -8.17
C VAL A 235 17.28 4.60 -7.06
N ASN A 236 18.55 4.46 -7.45
CA ASN A 236 19.69 4.37 -6.54
C ASN A 236 19.52 3.25 -5.50
N VAL A 237 19.49 2.01 -5.96
CA VAL A 237 19.45 0.81 -5.08
C VAL A 237 20.81 0.12 -5.09
N GLY A 238 21.40 -0.10 -3.90
CA GLY A 238 22.82 -0.38 -3.76
C GLY A 238 23.29 -1.74 -4.24
N GLN A 239 22.78 -2.84 -3.69
CA GLN A 239 23.33 -4.18 -3.98
C GLN A 239 22.56 -4.90 -5.10
N PHE A 240 21.24 -4.91 -5.04
CA PHE A 240 20.36 -5.52 -6.03
C PHE A 240 19.20 -4.57 -6.29
N GLY A 241 18.69 -4.50 -7.50
CA GLY A 241 17.44 -3.77 -7.75
C GLY A 241 16.28 -4.45 -7.01
N ILE A 242 16.05 -5.74 -7.34
CA ILE A 242 15.04 -6.56 -6.67
C ILE A 242 15.45 -8.04 -6.69
N HIS A 243 15.28 -8.73 -5.57
CA HIS A 243 15.59 -10.14 -5.42
C HIS A 243 14.34 -10.91 -4.97
N PHE A 244 13.70 -11.61 -5.91
CA PHE A 244 12.44 -12.33 -5.67
C PHE A 244 12.63 -13.69 -4.99
N GLY A 245 13.81 -14.34 -5.17
CA GLY A 245 13.99 -15.73 -4.77
C GLY A 245 13.09 -16.70 -5.55
N GLU A 246 12.54 -17.71 -4.87
CA GLU A 246 11.59 -18.65 -5.45
C GLU A 246 10.20 -18.00 -5.55
N VAL A 247 9.73 -17.75 -6.76
CA VAL A 247 8.39 -17.20 -7.02
C VAL A 247 7.66 -18.07 -8.05
N ILE A 248 6.41 -18.46 -7.76
CA ILE A 248 5.62 -19.28 -8.68
C ILE A 248 5.17 -18.45 -9.88
N GLU A 249 4.59 -17.27 -9.63
CA GLU A 249 4.14 -16.38 -10.69
C GLU A 249 4.58 -14.94 -10.39
N THR A 250 5.36 -14.34 -11.31
CA THR A 250 5.77 -12.93 -11.20
C THR A 250 5.54 -12.17 -12.49
N HIS A 251 4.98 -10.97 -12.35
CA HIS A 251 4.82 -9.96 -13.38
C HIS A 251 5.57 -8.68 -12.97
N PHE A 252 6.68 -8.43 -13.63
CA PHE A 252 7.49 -7.25 -13.43
C PHE A 252 7.42 -6.38 -14.69
N THR A 253 6.47 -5.43 -14.71
CA THR A 253 6.11 -4.71 -15.93
C THR A 253 5.98 -3.20 -15.70
N ASN A 254 6.25 -2.44 -16.75
CA ASN A 254 6.06 -0.98 -16.78
C ASN A 254 6.89 -0.21 -15.73
N ASN A 255 8.01 -0.76 -15.25
CA ASN A 255 8.82 -0.12 -14.22
C ASN A 255 9.97 0.69 -14.81
N LEU A 256 10.44 1.67 -14.02
CA LEU A 256 11.72 2.35 -14.19
C LEU A 256 12.71 1.84 -13.15
N LEU A 257 13.86 1.30 -13.59
CA LEU A 257 14.98 0.96 -12.72
C LEU A 257 16.19 1.79 -13.15
N ILE A 258 16.51 2.78 -12.34
CA ILE A 258 17.63 3.70 -12.58
C ILE A 258 18.68 3.46 -11.49
N ASN A 259 19.87 3.08 -11.90
CA ASN A 259 20.99 2.73 -11.03
C ASN A 259 20.69 1.55 -10.08
N PRO A 260 20.04 0.47 -10.52
CA PRO A 260 19.87 -0.73 -9.70
C PRO A 260 21.21 -1.46 -9.54
N GLY A 261 21.58 -1.84 -8.32
CA GLY A 261 22.83 -2.54 -8.04
C GLY A 261 24.08 -1.65 -8.18
N PHE A 262 23.98 -0.34 -7.94
CA PHE A 262 25.07 0.62 -8.17
C PHE A 262 26.34 0.35 -7.36
N LEU A 263 26.30 -0.41 -6.27
CA LEU A 263 27.51 -0.82 -5.52
C LEU A 263 28.36 -1.85 -6.28
N GLY A 264 27.88 -2.35 -7.42
CA GLY A 264 28.64 -3.25 -8.25
C GLY A 264 28.83 -4.66 -7.68
N GLN A 265 29.69 -5.43 -8.35
CA GLN A 265 30.06 -6.78 -7.94
C GLN A 265 31.38 -6.77 -7.18
N THR A 266 31.53 -7.69 -6.23
CA THR A 266 32.82 -8.01 -5.63
C THR A 266 33.36 -9.30 -6.24
N SER A 267 34.68 -9.63 -6.02
CA SER A 267 35.26 -10.89 -6.48
C SER A 267 34.56 -12.13 -5.92
N ASP A 268 33.86 -11.97 -4.81
CA ASP A 268 33.25 -13.05 -4.04
C ASP A 268 31.72 -13.11 -4.17
N GLU A 269 31.09 -12.07 -4.76
CA GLU A 269 29.63 -11.99 -4.92
C GLU A 269 29.23 -11.62 -6.35
N THR A 270 28.50 -12.52 -6.99
CA THR A 270 27.82 -12.22 -8.26
C THR A 270 26.49 -11.56 -7.95
N ARG A 271 26.29 -10.34 -8.45
CA ARG A 271 25.06 -9.57 -8.28
C ARG A 271 24.42 -9.33 -9.64
N SER A 272 23.09 -9.30 -9.65
CA SER A 272 22.29 -8.89 -10.81
C SER A 272 21.24 -7.90 -10.35
N SER A 273 20.78 -7.05 -11.26
CA SER A 273 19.76 -6.05 -10.90
C SER A 273 18.43 -6.69 -10.52
N ILE A 274 18.07 -7.76 -11.23
CA ILE A 274 16.87 -8.57 -10.95
C ILE A 274 17.28 -10.04 -10.86
N ILE A 275 16.82 -10.69 -9.78
CA ILE A 275 17.08 -12.11 -9.52
C ILE A 275 15.77 -12.83 -9.26
N VAL A 276 15.54 -13.92 -10.04
CA VAL A 276 14.47 -14.89 -9.84
C VAL A 276 15.11 -16.27 -9.77
N SER A 277 14.89 -16.98 -8.66
CA SER A 277 15.40 -18.34 -8.49
C SER A 277 14.46 -19.37 -9.16
N ALA A 278 15.02 -20.47 -9.65
CA ALA A 278 14.21 -21.62 -10.08
C ALA A 278 13.50 -22.23 -8.86
N LEU A 279 12.30 -22.77 -9.08
CA LEU A 279 11.57 -23.49 -8.04
C LEU A 279 12.34 -24.74 -7.58
N GLY A 280 12.20 -25.05 -6.29
CA GLY A 280 12.76 -26.27 -5.71
C GLY A 280 12.20 -27.55 -6.36
N GLU A 281 13.00 -28.63 -6.28
CA GLU A 281 12.66 -29.92 -6.92
C GLU A 281 11.29 -30.46 -6.47
N ASP A 282 10.86 -30.22 -5.25
CA ASP A 282 9.59 -30.71 -4.72
C ASP A 282 8.40 -30.10 -5.48
N LEU A 283 8.39 -28.79 -5.72
CA LEU A 283 7.35 -28.10 -6.47
C LEU A 283 7.36 -28.49 -7.97
N VAL A 284 8.55 -28.63 -8.54
CA VAL A 284 8.70 -29.10 -9.93
C VAL A 284 8.15 -30.53 -10.08
N ASN A 285 8.42 -31.41 -9.13
CA ASN A 285 7.91 -32.78 -9.12
C ASN A 285 6.38 -32.85 -8.92
N GLU A 286 5.79 -31.87 -8.23
CA GLU A 286 4.34 -31.71 -8.10
C GLU A 286 3.69 -31.14 -9.37
N GLY A 287 4.49 -30.73 -10.35
CA GLY A 287 4.02 -30.19 -11.64
C GLY A 287 3.69 -28.70 -11.59
N VAL A 288 4.17 -27.98 -10.58
CA VAL A 288 4.03 -26.51 -10.52
C VAL A 288 4.86 -25.90 -11.65
N GLN A 289 4.22 -25.04 -12.43
CA GLN A 289 4.88 -24.27 -13.48
C GLN A 289 5.24 -22.88 -12.97
N GLN A 290 6.47 -22.48 -13.16
CA GLN A 290 6.93 -21.14 -12.83
C GLN A 290 6.63 -20.19 -13.99
N ILE A 291 6.05 -19.02 -13.70
CA ILE A 291 5.78 -17.95 -14.65
C ILE A 291 6.62 -16.73 -14.27
N VAL A 292 7.49 -16.31 -15.19
CA VAL A 292 8.34 -15.14 -15.01
C VAL A 292 8.15 -14.22 -16.23
N ASP A 293 7.39 -13.15 -16.01
CA ASP A 293 7.10 -12.14 -17.03
C ASP A 293 7.79 -10.82 -16.64
N ILE A 294 8.82 -10.44 -17.40
CA ILE A 294 9.60 -9.21 -17.20
C ILE A 294 9.65 -8.45 -18.51
N ASP A 295 8.72 -7.53 -18.71
CA ASP A 295 8.57 -6.81 -19.97
C ASP A 295 8.11 -5.35 -19.76
N TYR A 296 8.29 -4.51 -20.78
CA TYR A 296 7.91 -3.09 -20.72
C TYR A 296 8.59 -2.33 -19.57
N ASN A 297 9.88 -2.50 -19.36
CA ASN A 297 10.61 -1.76 -18.33
C ASN A 297 11.74 -0.93 -18.94
N ASN A 298 12.16 0.13 -18.25
CA ASN A 298 13.42 0.81 -18.54
C ASN A 298 14.46 0.46 -17.48
N PHE A 299 15.62 0.02 -17.92
CA PHE A 299 16.78 -0.30 -17.08
C PHE A 299 17.96 0.56 -17.50
N TYR A 300 18.44 1.39 -16.59
CA TYR A 300 19.57 2.27 -16.88
C TYR A 300 20.51 2.42 -15.68
N ILE A 301 21.80 2.34 -15.94
CA ILE A 301 22.86 2.64 -14.95
C ILE A 301 23.72 3.76 -15.50
N ALA A 302 23.86 4.84 -14.72
CA ALA A 302 24.63 6.01 -15.13
C ALA A 302 26.12 5.65 -15.30
N PRO A 303 26.75 6.01 -16.43
CA PRO A 303 28.17 5.71 -16.67
C PRO A 303 29.11 6.27 -15.61
N GLU A 304 28.75 7.37 -14.95
CA GLU A 304 29.50 8.00 -13.86
C GLU A 304 29.63 7.08 -12.65
N LEU A 305 28.58 6.29 -12.35
CA LEU A 305 28.63 5.30 -11.28
C LEU A 305 29.55 4.16 -11.63
N LEU A 306 29.52 3.68 -12.89
CA LEU A 306 30.45 2.66 -13.37
C LEU A 306 31.90 3.14 -13.30
N ALA A 307 32.14 4.42 -13.60
CA ALA A 307 33.47 5.02 -13.54
C ALA A 307 33.97 5.26 -12.09
N ALA A 308 33.09 5.37 -11.13
CA ALA A 308 33.45 5.58 -9.72
C ALA A 308 33.96 4.30 -9.03
N HIS A 309 33.75 3.13 -9.61
CA HIS A 309 34.24 1.87 -9.06
C HIS A 309 35.75 1.76 -9.17
N PRO A 310 36.47 1.29 -8.12
CA PRO A 310 37.93 1.16 -8.14
C PRO A 310 38.46 0.07 -9.07
N ASP A 311 37.64 -0.92 -9.39
CA ASP A 311 37.98 -2.08 -10.20
C ASP A 311 37.09 -2.22 -11.43
N THR A 312 37.58 -2.91 -12.46
CA THR A 312 36.87 -3.13 -13.74
C THR A 312 35.70 -4.12 -13.66
N VAL A 313 35.33 -4.59 -12.49
CA VAL A 313 34.21 -5.54 -12.27
C VAL A 313 32.88 -4.81 -12.09
N ASN A 314 32.65 -3.78 -12.89
CA ASN A 314 31.59 -2.80 -12.69
C ASN A 314 30.28 -3.17 -13.34
N ASN A 315 30.26 -4.24 -14.11
CA ASN A 315 29.10 -4.59 -14.89
C ASN A 315 28.20 -5.52 -14.06
N VAL A 316 27.27 -4.95 -13.33
CA VAL A 316 26.17 -5.71 -12.73
C VAL A 316 25.25 -6.10 -13.89
N PRO A 317 25.14 -7.39 -14.24
CA PRO A 317 24.22 -7.80 -15.31
C PRO A 317 22.79 -7.49 -14.88
N LEU A 318 21.94 -7.16 -15.84
CA LEU A 318 20.53 -6.89 -15.56
C LEU A 318 19.84 -8.11 -14.97
N PHE A 319 20.09 -9.28 -15.57
CA PHE A 319 19.58 -10.57 -15.13
C PHE A 319 20.72 -11.57 -14.95
N ASP A 320 20.59 -12.47 -14.00
CA ASP A 320 21.44 -13.65 -13.95
C ASP A 320 21.03 -14.69 -15.01
N SER A 321 21.80 -15.76 -15.15
CA SER A 321 21.53 -16.81 -16.14
C SER A 321 20.24 -17.57 -15.86
N THR A 322 19.88 -17.73 -14.58
CA THR A 322 18.65 -18.43 -14.18
C THR A 322 17.43 -17.58 -14.52
N THR A 323 17.43 -16.31 -14.16
CA THR A 323 16.35 -15.36 -14.50
C THR A 323 16.15 -15.29 -16.01
N THR A 324 17.25 -15.18 -16.79
CA THR A 324 17.19 -15.15 -18.25
C THR A 324 16.53 -16.41 -18.81
N ALA A 325 16.93 -17.59 -18.33
CA ALA A 325 16.36 -18.87 -18.79
C ALA A 325 14.87 -19.03 -18.43
N LEU A 326 14.44 -18.50 -17.30
CA LEU A 326 13.05 -18.51 -16.88
C LEU A 326 12.19 -17.55 -17.71
N MET A 327 12.71 -16.36 -18.01
CA MET A 327 12.06 -15.39 -18.89
C MET A 327 11.82 -15.95 -20.30
N GLU A 328 12.82 -16.59 -20.91
CA GLU A 328 12.72 -17.16 -22.26
C GLU A 328 11.58 -18.18 -22.42
N GLN A 329 11.08 -18.75 -21.33
CA GLN A 329 9.96 -19.68 -21.33
C GLN A 329 8.60 -18.98 -21.35
N ASN A 330 8.48 -17.76 -20.81
CA ASN A 330 7.21 -17.11 -20.49
C ASN A 330 7.07 -15.72 -21.11
N SER A 331 8.14 -14.98 -21.28
CA SER A 331 8.13 -13.66 -21.92
C SER A 331 9.36 -13.49 -22.80
N THR A 332 9.25 -12.62 -23.79
CA THR A 332 10.39 -12.34 -24.68
C THR A 332 11.32 -11.26 -24.12
N GLY A 333 10.87 -10.47 -23.15
CA GLY A 333 11.56 -9.27 -22.65
C GLY A 333 11.86 -8.23 -23.75
N ALA A 334 11.22 -8.36 -24.92
CA ALA A 334 11.56 -7.60 -26.11
C ALA A 334 11.14 -6.13 -26.04
N ASN A 335 10.22 -5.80 -25.13
CA ASN A 335 9.74 -4.43 -24.93
C ASN A 335 10.47 -3.71 -23.78
N ASN A 336 11.45 -4.35 -23.15
CA ASN A 336 12.34 -3.65 -22.23
C ASN A 336 13.26 -2.72 -23.00
N ILE A 337 13.50 -1.52 -22.46
CA ILE A 337 14.35 -0.50 -23.08
C ILE A 337 15.49 -0.11 -22.15
N GLU A 338 16.51 0.54 -22.69
CA GLU A 338 17.60 1.17 -21.95
C GLU A 338 17.65 2.66 -22.33
N GLU A 339 17.21 3.52 -21.45
CA GLU A 339 17.15 4.96 -21.68
C GLU A 339 17.59 5.73 -20.43
N ALA A 340 18.53 6.67 -20.62
CA ALA A 340 18.86 7.68 -19.61
C ALA A 340 17.71 8.68 -19.51
N LEU A 341 17.20 8.90 -18.30
CA LEU A 341 16.11 9.85 -18.07
C LEU A 341 16.60 11.11 -17.35
N GLU A 342 16.12 12.24 -17.81
CA GLU A 342 16.28 13.54 -17.13
C GLU A 342 15.03 13.79 -16.27
N PHE A 343 15.05 13.37 -15.02
CA PHE A 343 13.98 13.69 -14.08
C PHE A 343 13.94 15.18 -13.76
N THR A 344 12.76 15.70 -13.46
CA THR A 344 12.59 17.11 -13.06
C THR A 344 13.42 17.43 -11.82
N SER A 345 13.44 16.53 -10.85
CA SER A 345 14.31 16.57 -9.68
C SER A 345 14.48 15.15 -9.12
N TRP A 346 15.69 14.77 -8.78
CA TRP A 346 15.97 13.42 -8.25
C TRP A 346 17.22 13.43 -7.36
N PRO A 347 17.45 12.36 -6.55
CA PRO A 347 18.65 12.25 -5.72
C PRO A 347 19.93 12.34 -6.57
N SER A 348 20.97 12.95 -6.04
CA SER A 348 22.28 12.96 -6.70
C SER A 348 22.78 11.54 -6.94
N LEU A 349 23.62 11.39 -7.98
CA LEU A 349 24.29 10.11 -8.23
C LEU A 349 25.18 9.76 -7.02
N PRO A 350 25.08 8.53 -6.47
CA PRO A 350 25.81 8.13 -5.27
C PRO A 350 27.29 7.79 -5.55
N THR A 351 28.00 8.63 -6.29
CA THR A 351 29.42 8.42 -6.64
C THR A 351 30.36 8.51 -5.43
N ASP A 352 30.07 9.40 -4.52
CA ASP A 352 30.77 9.56 -3.23
C ASP A 352 30.48 8.39 -2.28
N VAL A 353 29.27 7.86 -2.29
CA VAL A 353 28.90 6.63 -1.57
C VAL A 353 29.74 5.45 -2.06
N ILE A 354 29.84 5.24 -3.38
CA ILE A 354 30.68 4.18 -3.97
C ILE A 354 32.14 4.39 -3.55
N THR A 355 32.66 5.60 -3.72
CA THR A 355 34.06 5.93 -3.39
C THR A 355 34.35 5.66 -1.92
N SER A 356 33.49 6.10 -1.01
CA SER A 356 33.61 5.86 0.42
C SER A 356 33.48 4.38 0.76
N TYR A 357 32.56 3.66 0.12
CA TYR A 357 32.33 2.23 0.38
C TYR A 357 33.58 1.37 0.10
N TYR A 358 34.26 1.62 -1.02
CA TYR A 358 35.45 0.88 -1.42
C TYR A 358 36.75 1.40 -0.81
N ASP A 359 36.78 2.59 -0.21
CA ASP A 359 37.95 3.11 0.46
C ASP A 359 38.16 2.40 1.82
N ILE A 360 39.10 1.46 1.85
CA ILE A 360 39.46 0.70 3.07
C ILE A 360 40.04 1.56 4.19
N SER A 361 40.45 2.80 3.90
CA SER A 361 40.98 3.73 4.91
C SER A 361 39.87 4.45 5.69
N VAL A 362 38.63 4.43 5.18
CA VAL A 362 37.45 4.99 5.86
C VAL A 362 36.87 3.94 6.81
N PRO A 363 36.83 4.21 8.13
CA PRO A 363 36.18 3.32 9.09
C PRO A 363 34.74 2.99 8.68
N VAL A 364 34.28 1.78 9.00
CA VAL A 364 32.92 1.30 8.57
C VAL A 364 31.82 2.22 9.07
N GLU A 365 31.95 2.74 10.29
CA GLU A 365 31.01 3.68 10.91
C GLU A 365 31.02 5.09 10.32
N GLU A 366 32.06 5.43 9.53
CA GLU A 366 32.24 6.73 8.89
C GLU A 366 31.97 6.69 7.37
N LYS A 367 31.46 5.57 6.85
CA LYS A 367 31.09 5.46 5.43
C LYS A 367 29.99 6.45 5.09
N THR A 368 30.11 7.08 3.92
CA THR A 368 29.09 8.01 3.41
C THR A 368 27.78 7.27 3.18
N ASP A 369 26.73 7.67 3.87
CA ASP A 369 25.39 7.13 3.71
C ASP A 369 24.67 7.78 2.50
N MET A 370 23.67 7.08 1.98
CA MET A 370 22.72 7.69 1.08
C MET A 370 21.71 8.50 1.88
N ASP A 371 21.59 9.76 1.55
CA ASP A 371 20.68 10.71 2.18
C ASP A 371 20.19 11.68 1.11
N ASP A 372 18.95 12.10 1.18
CA ASP A 372 18.41 13.15 0.33
C ASP A 372 18.69 14.57 0.87
N GLY A 373 19.31 14.65 2.04
CA GLY A 373 19.77 15.90 2.65
C GLY A 373 18.71 16.66 3.43
N ASP A 374 17.49 16.15 3.54
CA ASP A 374 16.40 16.82 4.28
C ASP A 374 16.44 16.50 5.80
N GLY A 375 17.11 15.42 6.18
CA GLY A 375 17.24 14.98 7.58
C GLY A 375 15.95 14.50 8.21
N GLY A 376 14.91 14.31 7.41
CA GLY A 376 13.59 13.86 7.83
C GLY A 376 12.77 14.89 8.62
N PRO A 377 11.47 14.66 8.78
CA PRO A 377 10.57 15.56 9.47
C PRO A 377 10.83 15.58 10.98
N ARG A 378 10.90 16.78 11.57
CA ARG A 378 11.10 16.95 13.01
C ARG A 378 10.01 17.85 13.62
N PRO A 379 9.42 17.45 14.75
CA PRO A 379 8.42 18.26 15.43
C PRO A 379 8.92 19.66 15.75
N GLY A 380 8.15 20.68 15.41
CA GLY A 380 8.45 22.07 15.74
C GLY A 380 9.52 22.76 14.87
N GLN A 381 10.11 22.11 13.90
CA GLN A 381 11.10 22.73 13.01
C GLN A 381 10.49 23.30 11.73
N GLY A 382 9.18 23.11 11.51
CA GLY A 382 8.48 23.64 10.32
C GLY A 382 9.02 23.10 9.00
N VAL A 383 9.72 21.95 9.04
CA VAL A 383 10.15 21.24 7.83
C VAL A 383 8.91 20.56 7.27
N PRO A 384 8.43 20.96 6.10
CA PRO A 384 7.27 20.29 5.51
C PRO A 384 7.63 18.85 5.18
N VAL A 385 6.67 17.94 5.35
CA VAL A 385 6.74 16.58 4.80
C VAL A 385 6.54 16.68 3.28
N GLN A 386 7.41 17.41 2.61
CA GLN A 386 7.42 17.50 1.15
C GLN A 386 8.44 16.51 0.62
N LEU A 387 8.06 15.87 -0.48
CA LEU A 387 9.01 15.10 -1.26
C LEU A 387 10.07 16.07 -1.80
N PRO A 388 11.36 15.82 -1.54
CA PRO A 388 12.42 16.67 -2.06
C PRO A 388 12.56 16.55 -3.59
N PHE A 389 11.93 15.53 -4.19
CA PHE A 389 12.13 15.14 -5.58
C PHE A 389 10.83 15.06 -6.37
N ASP A 390 10.97 15.19 -7.69
CA ASP A 390 9.94 15.04 -8.71
C ASP A 390 10.51 14.13 -9.81
N PHE A 391 10.05 12.88 -9.84
CA PHE A 391 10.51 11.86 -10.79
C PHE A 391 9.75 11.90 -12.12
N SER A 392 9.00 12.97 -12.42
CA SER A 392 8.51 13.21 -13.76
C SER A 392 9.66 13.46 -14.74
N TYR A 393 9.47 13.06 -15.99
CA TYR A 393 10.44 13.23 -17.07
C TYR A 393 9.76 13.70 -18.35
N PRO A 394 10.52 14.23 -19.34
CA PRO A 394 9.93 14.85 -20.52
C PRO A 394 9.08 13.88 -21.35
N THR A 395 7.98 14.37 -21.91
CA THR A 395 7.09 13.61 -22.81
C THR A 395 7.78 13.17 -24.12
N SER A 396 8.98 13.71 -24.42
CA SER A 396 9.82 13.30 -25.56
C SER A 396 10.68 12.08 -25.29
N ALA A 397 10.80 11.63 -24.05
CA ALA A 397 11.51 10.41 -23.71
C ALA A 397 10.80 9.17 -24.29
N ALA A 398 11.55 8.16 -24.72
CA ALA A 398 10.97 6.92 -25.21
C ALA A 398 10.14 6.21 -24.13
N SER A 399 10.60 6.28 -22.87
CA SER A 399 9.89 5.76 -21.69
C SER A 399 8.50 6.33 -21.49
N TYR A 400 8.19 7.53 -22.04
CA TYR A 400 6.89 8.17 -21.86
C TYR A 400 5.73 7.44 -22.53
N THR A 401 6.01 6.62 -23.53
CA THR A 401 5.00 5.81 -24.25
C THR A 401 5.37 4.34 -24.35
N ALA A 402 6.38 3.91 -23.60
CA ALA A 402 6.91 2.55 -23.69
C ALA A 402 6.13 1.54 -22.83
N GLY A 403 5.20 1.96 -22.00
CA GLY A 403 4.37 1.07 -21.21
C GLY A 403 3.46 0.19 -22.08
N SER A 404 3.00 -0.93 -21.54
CA SER A 404 2.22 -1.96 -22.25
C SER A 404 0.95 -1.43 -22.91
N GLU A 405 0.39 -0.34 -22.41
CA GLU A 405 -0.79 0.36 -22.96
C GLU A 405 -0.44 1.74 -23.55
N GLY A 406 0.85 2.00 -23.77
CA GLY A 406 1.34 3.27 -24.30
C GLY A 406 1.44 4.40 -23.27
N GLN A 407 1.35 4.09 -21.97
CA GLN A 407 1.54 5.05 -20.89
C GLN A 407 3.01 5.22 -20.51
N PRO A 408 3.35 6.22 -19.68
CA PRO A 408 4.67 6.37 -19.11
C PRO A 408 5.09 5.14 -18.29
N LEU A 409 6.38 4.81 -18.30
CA LEU A 409 6.96 3.84 -17.39
C LEU A 409 7.18 4.46 -16.01
N GLY A 410 7.13 3.63 -14.98
CA GLY A 410 7.34 4.06 -13.59
C GLY A 410 6.06 4.56 -12.91
N ASP A 411 6.23 5.17 -11.76
CA ASP A 411 5.15 5.66 -10.90
C ASP A 411 4.34 6.77 -11.58
N LEU A 412 3.10 6.49 -11.89
CA LEU A 412 2.21 7.41 -12.62
C LEU A 412 1.79 8.62 -11.80
N ASN A 413 1.97 8.60 -10.48
CA ASN A 413 1.67 9.76 -9.62
C ASN A 413 2.51 11.00 -9.98
N TRP A 414 3.63 10.82 -10.70
CA TRP A 414 4.48 11.91 -11.18
C TRP A 414 3.98 12.58 -12.46
N PHE A 415 2.93 12.05 -13.10
CA PHE A 415 2.44 12.57 -14.39
C PHE A 415 1.01 13.09 -14.27
N SER A 416 0.83 14.41 -14.33
CA SER A 416 -0.51 15.00 -14.35
C SER A 416 -1.28 14.58 -15.61
N GLY A 417 -2.39 13.88 -15.44
CA GLY A 417 -3.25 13.41 -16.54
C GLY A 417 -2.95 11.99 -17.04
N ALA A 418 -1.94 11.32 -16.52
CA ALA A 418 -1.71 9.88 -16.81
C ALA A 418 -2.66 8.96 -16.03
N THR A 419 -3.41 9.50 -15.09
CA THR A 419 -4.35 8.78 -14.20
C THR A 419 -5.70 8.44 -14.82
N ASP A 420 -5.89 8.60 -16.14
CA ASP A 420 -7.01 8.03 -16.88
C ASP A 420 -6.77 6.58 -17.34
N VAL A 421 -5.74 5.93 -16.81
CA VAL A 421 -5.67 4.46 -16.83
C VAL A 421 -6.75 3.99 -15.84
N ASP A 422 -7.65 3.13 -16.33
CA ASP A 422 -8.68 2.47 -15.51
C ASP A 422 -8.16 2.23 -14.10
N ASP A 423 -8.80 2.87 -13.12
CA ASP A 423 -8.50 2.84 -11.69
C ASP A 423 -7.47 1.74 -11.36
N VAL A 424 -6.19 2.09 -11.19
CA VAL A 424 -5.28 1.22 -10.43
C VAL A 424 -6.07 0.94 -9.18
N GLU A 425 -6.54 -0.30 -9.01
CA GLU A 425 -7.37 -0.65 -7.88
C GLU A 425 -6.53 -0.44 -6.62
N THR A 426 -6.48 0.82 -6.18
CA THR A 426 -6.04 1.10 -4.81
C THR A 426 -6.93 0.26 -3.95
N LEU A 427 -6.38 -0.81 -3.40
CA LEU A 427 -7.20 -1.73 -2.62
C LEU A 427 -7.78 -0.94 -1.46
N PRO A 428 -9.08 -0.78 -1.39
CA PRO A 428 -9.69 0.09 -0.41
C PRO A 428 -9.32 -0.36 0.99
N VAL A 429 -8.99 0.58 1.83
CA VAL A 429 -8.65 0.31 3.25
C VAL A 429 -9.89 -0.02 4.09
N SER A 430 -11.09 0.20 3.56
CA SER A 430 -12.36 -0.09 4.23
C SER A 430 -13.47 -0.39 3.24
N PHE A 431 -14.51 -1.12 3.68
CA PHE A 431 -15.76 -1.18 2.94
C PHE A 431 -16.38 0.21 2.91
N GLU A 432 -16.73 0.70 1.72
CA GLU A 432 -17.37 1.99 1.57
C GLU A 432 -18.45 1.95 0.47
N LEU A 433 -19.53 2.68 0.69
CA LEU A 433 -20.55 2.97 -0.32
C LEU A 433 -20.57 4.48 -0.53
N TYR A 434 -20.20 4.95 -1.72
CA TYR A 434 -20.11 6.38 -2.03
C TYR A 434 -21.48 6.96 -2.44
N ASN A 435 -21.58 8.28 -2.44
CA ASN A 435 -22.74 8.97 -3.02
C ASN A 435 -22.81 8.70 -4.52
N ASN A 436 -24.00 8.41 -5.02
CA ASN A 436 -24.21 8.26 -6.45
C ASN A 436 -24.02 9.59 -7.19
N TYR A 437 -23.50 9.52 -8.40
CA TYR A 437 -23.32 10.70 -9.24
C TYR A 437 -23.77 10.41 -10.69
N PRO A 438 -24.54 11.34 -11.31
CA PRO A 438 -25.12 12.54 -10.70
C PRO A 438 -26.24 12.23 -9.68
N ASN A 439 -26.49 13.15 -8.74
CA ASN A 439 -27.63 13.12 -7.84
C ASN A 439 -28.12 14.55 -7.55
N PRO A 440 -29.31 15.00 -8.00
CA PRO A 440 -30.33 14.22 -8.72
C PRO A 440 -29.88 13.74 -10.11
N PHE A 441 -30.49 12.64 -10.62
CA PHE A 441 -30.12 12.00 -11.89
C PHE A 441 -31.34 11.82 -12.85
N ASN A 442 -31.03 11.68 -14.16
CA ASN A 442 -32.04 11.46 -15.21
C ASN A 442 -31.43 10.76 -16.45
N PRO A 443 -31.83 9.55 -16.82
CA PRO A 443 -32.35 8.49 -15.98
C PRO A 443 -31.26 7.62 -15.36
N THR A 444 -29.97 7.96 -15.58
CA THR A 444 -28.81 7.15 -15.19
C THR A 444 -28.00 7.79 -14.09
N THR A 445 -27.45 6.97 -13.21
CA THR A 445 -26.50 7.38 -12.17
C THR A 445 -25.49 6.27 -11.91
N ALA A 446 -24.27 6.65 -11.58
CA ALA A 446 -23.21 5.74 -11.15
C ALA A 446 -23.22 5.58 -9.62
N ILE A 447 -23.12 4.35 -9.14
CA ILE A 447 -22.99 3.99 -7.73
C ILE A 447 -21.62 3.36 -7.57
N LYS A 448 -20.72 4.03 -6.82
CA LYS A 448 -19.37 3.58 -6.52
C LYS A 448 -19.34 2.95 -5.13
N TYR A 449 -18.57 1.88 -4.94
CA TYR A 449 -18.33 1.26 -3.64
C TYR A 449 -16.96 0.59 -3.62
N SER A 450 -16.44 0.37 -2.42
CA SER A 450 -15.11 -0.17 -2.18
C SER A 450 -15.16 -1.41 -1.28
N LEU A 451 -14.33 -2.39 -1.61
CA LEU A 451 -14.19 -3.66 -0.89
C LEU A 451 -12.72 -3.85 -0.50
N PRO A 452 -12.34 -3.84 0.79
CA PRO A 452 -10.96 -4.05 1.22
C PRO A 452 -10.52 -5.51 1.10
N GLU A 453 -11.48 -6.43 0.94
CA GLU A 453 -11.25 -7.87 0.84
C GLU A 453 -12.31 -8.53 -0.05
N GLN A 454 -12.08 -9.78 -0.44
CA GLN A 454 -13.09 -10.55 -1.17
C GLN A 454 -14.35 -10.72 -0.31
N ALA A 455 -15.50 -10.35 -0.86
CA ALA A 455 -16.77 -10.42 -0.16
C ALA A 455 -17.90 -10.87 -1.07
N ASN A 456 -18.93 -11.46 -0.48
CA ASN A 456 -20.22 -11.67 -1.17
C ASN A 456 -20.98 -10.36 -1.18
N VAL A 457 -21.11 -9.75 -2.36
CA VAL A 457 -21.66 -8.41 -2.58
C VAL A 457 -23.09 -8.49 -3.07
N GLN A 458 -23.99 -7.75 -2.42
CA GLN A 458 -25.34 -7.51 -2.88
C GLN A 458 -25.60 -6.00 -2.90
N LEU A 459 -25.90 -5.44 -4.10
CA LEU A 459 -26.30 -4.06 -4.28
C LEU A 459 -27.75 -4.01 -4.72
N THR A 460 -28.63 -3.43 -3.89
CA THR A 460 -30.08 -3.45 -4.09
C THR A 460 -30.68 -2.05 -3.99
N ILE A 461 -31.61 -1.75 -4.89
CA ILE A 461 -32.37 -0.49 -4.91
C ILE A 461 -33.74 -0.70 -4.26
N TYR A 462 -34.14 0.26 -3.43
CA TYR A 462 -35.44 0.30 -2.76
C TYR A 462 -36.15 1.62 -3.06
N ASN A 463 -37.49 1.58 -3.05
CA ASN A 463 -38.31 2.79 -3.09
C ASN A 463 -38.45 3.42 -1.68
N SER A 464 -39.08 4.56 -1.57
CA SER A 464 -39.30 5.27 -0.31
C SER A 464 -40.14 4.50 0.74
N LEU A 465 -40.81 3.44 0.35
CA LEU A 465 -41.57 2.54 1.22
C LEU A 465 -40.74 1.32 1.69
N GLY A 466 -39.46 1.25 1.28
CA GLY A 466 -38.57 0.12 1.61
C GLY A 466 -38.85 -1.14 0.78
N GLN A 467 -39.64 -1.06 -0.29
CA GLN A 467 -39.87 -2.17 -1.20
C GLN A 467 -38.71 -2.27 -2.20
N GLU A 468 -38.24 -3.48 -2.45
CA GLU A 468 -37.19 -3.74 -3.44
C GLU A 468 -37.67 -3.37 -4.84
N VAL A 469 -36.84 -2.60 -5.55
CA VAL A 469 -37.06 -2.17 -6.94
C VAL A 469 -36.21 -2.98 -7.90
N ALA A 470 -34.94 -3.17 -7.57
CA ALA A 470 -34.00 -3.94 -8.38
C ALA A 470 -32.81 -4.42 -7.52
N THR A 471 -32.33 -5.63 -7.75
CA THR A 471 -31.04 -6.08 -7.30
C THR A 471 -30.05 -5.95 -8.47
N LEU A 472 -29.06 -5.07 -8.31
CA LEU A 472 -28.10 -4.73 -9.35
C LEU A 472 -26.92 -5.70 -9.38
N ILE A 473 -26.49 -6.16 -8.20
CA ILE A 473 -25.35 -7.06 -8.01
C ILE A 473 -25.72 -8.09 -6.95
N ASN A 474 -25.35 -9.34 -7.17
CA ASN A 474 -25.43 -10.42 -6.20
C ASN A 474 -24.41 -11.50 -6.58
N THR A 475 -23.14 -11.27 -6.21
CA THR A 475 -22.01 -12.17 -6.52
C THR A 475 -20.85 -11.95 -5.58
N THR A 476 -19.92 -12.90 -5.54
CA THR A 476 -18.65 -12.72 -4.85
C THR A 476 -17.72 -11.86 -5.70
N GLN A 477 -17.13 -10.82 -5.12
CA GLN A 477 -16.16 -9.93 -5.76
C GLN A 477 -14.88 -9.86 -4.91
N ASN A 478 -13.75 -9.71 -5.58
CA ASN A 478 -12.44 -9.54 -4.93
C ASN A 478 -12.36 -8.16 -4.24
N ALA A 479 -11.27 -7.94 -3.50
CA ALA A 479 -10.94 -6.59 -3.05
C ALA A 479 -10.83 -5.65 -4.25
N GLY A 480 -11.28 -4.39 -4.10
CA GLY A 480 -11.25 -3.42 -5.18
C GLY A 480 -12.33 -2.36 -5.05
N THR A 481 -12.27 -1.36 -5.91
CA THR A 481 -13.28 -0.31 -6.04
C THR A 481 -14.12 -0.59 -7.29
N TYR A 482 -15.43 -0.58 -7.12
CA TYR A 482 -16.39 -0.94 -8.17
C TYR A 482 -17.35 0.20 -8.45
N THR A 483 -17.69 0.38 -9.72
CA THR A 483 -18.71 1.34 -10.15
C THR A 483 -19.79 0.60 -10.93
N PHE A 484 -21.05 0.78 -10.52
CA PHE A 484 -22.22 0.21 -11.22
C PHE A 484 -23.15 1.33 -11.69
N THR A 485 -23.50 1.31 -12.95
CA THR A 485 -24.44 2.29 -13.52
C THR A 485 -25.87 1.77 -13.46
N TRP A 486 -26.73 2.46 -12.69
CA TRP A 486 -28.18 2.19 -12.70
C TRP A 486 -28.89 3.13 -13.66
N ASN A 487 -29.74 2.56 -14.53
CA ASN A 487 -30.46 3.27 -15.59
C ASN A 487 -31.91 3.56 -15.23
N GLY A 488 -32.26 3.55 -13.96
CA GLY A 488 -33.61 3.84 -13.48
C GLY A 488 -34.67 2.78 -13.83
N LYS A 489 -34.27 1.51 -14.02
CA LYS A 489 -35.19 0.40 -14.32
C LYS A 489 -35.34 -0.53 -13.12
N ASN A 490 -36.55 -1.09 -12.98
CA ASN A 490 -36.80 -2.15 -12.00
C ASN A 490 -36.37 -3.53 -12.52
N SER A 491 -36.46 -4.57 -11.67
CA SER A 491 -36.10 -5.95 -12.03
C SER A 491 -36.88 -6.52 -13.23
N ALA A 492 -38.03 -5.95 -13.59
CA ALA A 492 -38.83 -6.31 -14.78
C ALA A 492 -38.41 -5.52 -16.03
N GLY A 493 -37.38 -4.65 -15.94
CA GLY A 493 -36.90 -3.80 -17.03
C GLY A 493 -37.73 -2.55 -17.29
N ALA A 494 -38.77 -2.29 -16.50
CA ALA A 494 -39.61 -1.11 -16.64
C ALA A 494 -38.99 0.11 -15.97
N GLN A 495 -39.11 1.28 -16.63
CA GLN A 495 -38.64 2.55 -16.09
C GLN A 495 -39.41 2.91 -14.82
N VAL A 496 -38.70 3.27 -13.75
CA VAL A 496 -39.33 3.70 -12.50
C VAL A 496 -39.75 5.18 -12.56
N SER A 497 -40.62 5.62 -11.65
CA SER A 497 -41.08 7.01 -11.59
C SER A 497 -40.06 7.94 -10.93
N SER A 498 -40.18 9.26 -11.22
CA SER A 498 -39.42 10.26 -10.45
C SER A 498 -39.71 10.14 -8.95
N GLY A 499 -38.71 10.31 -8.13
CA GLY A 499 -38.88 10.17 -6.69
C GLY A 499 -37.58 9.90 -5.94
N VAL A 500 -37.74 9.63 -4.67
CA VAL A 500 -36.63 9.25 -3.76
C VAL A 500 -36.49 7.73 -3.76
N TYR A 501 -35.25 7.28 -3.96
CA TYR A 501 -34.84 5.89 -3.89
C TYR A 501 -33.70 5.73 -2.86
N LEU A 502 -33.57 4.54 -2.34
CA LEU A 502 -32.46 4.12 -1.49
C LEU A 502 -31.68 3.03 -2.21
N TYR A 503 -30.37 3.06 -2.14
CA TYR A 503 -29.55 1.94 -2.55
C TYR A 503 -28.76 1.41 -1.37
N ARG A 504 -28.70 0.08 -1.25
CA ARG A 504 -28.05 -0.61 -0.15
C ARG A 504 -27.02 -1.59 -0.69
N LEU A 505 -25.80 -1.44 -0.20
CA LEU A 505 -24.71 -2.39 -0.38
C LEU A 505 -24.65 -3.30 0.86
N LYS A 506 -24.55 -4.62 0.62
CA LYS A 506 -24.17 -5.61 1.61
C LYS A 506 -22.92 -6.32 1.07
N ALA A 507 -21.84 -6.33 1.82
CA ALA A 507 -20.59 -7.00 1.47
C ALA A 507 -20.04 -7.72 2.72
N GLY A 508 -20.19 -9.05 2.76
CA GLY A 508 -19.91 -9.81 3.97
C GLY A 508 -20.76 -9.33 5.16
N ASN A 509 -20.10 -8.84 6.20
CA ASN A 509 -20.74 -8.25 7.39
C ASN A 509 -21.04 -6.75 7.26
N PHE A 510 -20.46 -6.09 6.24
CA PHE A 510 -20.69 -4.67 5.99
C PHE A 510 -22.04 -4.43 5.33
N VAL A 511 -22.79 -3.43 5.81
CA VAL A 511 -24.04 -2.95 5.22
C VAL A 511 -24.08 -1.44 5.25
N ALA A 512 -24.25 -0.81 4.09
CA ALA A 512 -24.44 0.64 3.97
C ALA A 512 -25.66 0.96 3.11
N THR A 513 -26.34 2.06 3.42
CA THR A 513 -27.49 2.55 2.64
C THR A 513 -27.36 4.05 2.39
N ARG A 514 -27.62 4.49 1.16
CA ARG A 514 -27.63 5.90 0.78
C ARG A 514 -28.89 6.26 0.00
N LYS A 515 -29.17 7.56 -0.04
CA LYS A 515 -30.35 8.14 -0.70
C LYS A 515 -29.97 8.74 -2.05
N MET A 516 -30.82 8.56 -3.06
CA MET A 516 -30.71 9.19 -4.36
C MET A 516 -32.05 9.75 -4.83
N ILE A 517 -32.01 10.72 -5.74
CA ILE A 517 -33.22 11.39 -6.27
C ILE A 517 -33.20 11.26 -7.77
N MET A 518 -34.26 10.63 -8.31
CA MET A 518 -34.49 10.53 -9.74
C MET A 518 -35.43 11.64 -10.20
N LEU A 519 -35.01 12.36 -11.22
CA LEU A 519 -35.83 13.35 -11.93
C LEU A 519 -36.18 12.81 -13.34
N LYS A 520 -37.30 13.21 -13.88
CA LYS A 520 -37.63 12.98 -15.29
C LYS A 520 -37.54 14.26 -16.05
#